data_9520dd6dd09374c53f2a79842d205285
#
_entry.id   9520dd6dd09374c53f2a79842d205285
#
_cell.length_a   1.000
_cell.length_b   1.000
_cell.length_c   1.000
_cell.angle_alpha   90.00
_cell.angle_beta   90.00
_cell.angle_gamma   90.00
#
_symmetry.space_group_name_H-M   'P 1'
#
loop_
_entity.id
_entity.type
_entity.pdbx_description
1 polymer ?
#
loop_
_entity_poly.entity_id
_entity_poly.type
_entity_poly.pdbx_seq_one_letter_code
_entity_poly.pdbx_strand_id
1 'polypeptide(L)'
;FSDDLEVERVGVSIKELKRALKFPDEVEFKFNKSSRKTRESFLKSINGFDFRIRSLVIDKRIIKSDRLKNDKNSFYSYAIKLLLKNSGGSILNAKIRIDGSGDRVFRRRFLTYLRKQLNTKQKKVIKNCKLVDSKNNALIQMVDMIAGSIKRFYDHSKTDSSIYKNIVKKHIDDEWKFR
;
A
#
# COMPACT_ATOMS: atom_id res chain seq x y z
N PHE A 1 -1.52 7.71 7.74
CA PHE A 1 -1.93 8.05 9.12
C PHE A 1 -1.04 9.15 9.67
N SER A 2 -1.63 10.11 10.33
CA SER A 2 -0.92 11.16 11.08
C SER A 2 -0.66 10.76 12.54
N ASP A 3 -1.42 9.80 13.05
CA ASP A 3 -1.44 9.39 14.44
C ASP A 3 -1.27 7.87 14.59
N ASP A 4 -0.44 7.46 15.59
CA ASP A 4 -0.23 6.05 15.93
C ASP A 4 -1.52 5.43 16.54
N LEU A 5 -2.38 6.21 17.22
CA LEU A 5 -3.64 5.72 17.79
C LEU A 5 -4.64 5.31 16.71
N GLU A 6 -4.75 6.09 15.63
CA GLU A 6 -5.59 5.71 14.47
C GLU A 6 -5.09 4.41 13.80
N VAL A 7 -3.78 4.21 13.76
CA VAL A 7 -3.17 2.95 13.29
C VAL A 7 -3.66 1.76 14.11
N GLU A 8 -3.69 1.89 15.43
CA GLU A 8 -4.16 0.82 16.32
C GLU A 8 -5.66 0.57 16.16
N ARG A 9 -6.47 1.62 16.13
CA ARG A 9 -7.93 1.54 15.93
C ARG A 9 -8.30 0.81 14.63
N VAL A 10 -7.64 1.16 13.52
CA VAL A 10 -7.83 0.46 12.23
C VAL A 10 -7.43 -1.01 12.36
N GLY A 11 -6.32 -1.30 13.03
CA GLY A 11 -5.88 -2.66 13.28
C GLY A 11 -6.90 -3.49 14.06
N VAL A 12 -7.53 -2.91 15.07
CA VAL A 12 -8.61 -3.53 15.85
C VAL A 12 -9.83 -3.76 14.97
N SER A 13 -10.30 -2.75 14.23
CA SER A 13 -11.47 -2.87 13.35
C SER A 13 -11.31 -4.00 12.30
N ILE A 14 -10.12 -4.15 11.73
CA ILE A 14 -9.84 -5.24 10.78
C ILE A 14 -9.92 -6.62 11.46
N LYS A 15 -9.45 -6.75 12.71
CA LYS A 15 -9.57 -7.99 13.48
C LYS A 15 -11.04 -8.29 13.83
N GLU A 16 -11.81 -7.28 14.23
CA GLU A 16 -13.24 -7.42 14.51
C GLU A 16 -14.02 -7.84 13.25
N LEU A 17 -13.72 -7.23 12.10
CA LEU A 17 -14.31 -7.66 10.84
C LEU A 17 -13.99 -9.14 10.53
N LYS A 18 -12.75 -9.58 10.76
CA LYS A 18 -12.36 -10.99 10.58
C LYS A 18 -13.23 -11.91 11.43
N ARG A 19 -13.44 -11.56 12.70
CA ARG A 19 -14.32 -12.33 13.61
C ARG A 19 -15.78 -12.30 13.14
N ALA A 20 -16.30 -11.14 12.73
CA ALA A 20 -17.66 -11.00 12.24
C ALA A 20 -17.92 -11.83 10.96
N LEU A 21 -16.90 -11.98 10.11
CA LEU A 21 -16.94 -12.84 8.93
C LEU A 21 -16.66 -14.32 9.24
N LYS A 22 -16.42 -14.67 10.50
CA LYS A 22 -16.07 -16.03 10.96
C LYS A 22 -14.83 -16.58 10.23
N PHE A 23 -13.86 -15.75 9.91
CA PHE A 23 -12.60 -16.17 9.31
C PHE A 23 -11.63 -16.62 10.40
N PRO A 24 -10.90 -17.74 10.19
CA PRO A 24 -9.81 -18.15 11.05
C PRO A 24 -8.73 -17.04 11.16
N ASP A 25 -8.00 -17.00 12.27
CA ASP A 25 -6.99 -15.98 12.53
C ASP A 25 -5.85 -16.00 11.49
N GLU A 26 -5.56 -17.16 10.92
CA GLU A 26 -4.53 -17.35 9.88
C GLU A 26 -4.95 -16.80 8.50
N VAL A 27 -6.24 -16.54 8.29
CA VAL A 27 -6.73 -16.02 7.02
C VAL A 27 -6.31 -14.57 6.86
N GLU A 28 -5.63 -14.30 5.77
CA GLU A 28 -5.18 -12.97 5.38
C GLU A 28 -6.18 -12.34 4.40
N PHE A 29 -6.56 -11.10 4.64
CA PHE A 29 -7.32 -10.34 3.65
C PHE A 29 -6.42 -10.01 2.45
N LYS A 30 -6.78 -10.55 1.30
CA LYS A 30 -6.14 -10.23 0.00
C LYS A 30 -7.22 -9.91 -1.02
N PHE A 31 -7.08 -8.79 -1.70
CA PHE A 31 -8.08 -8.33 -2.66
C PHE A 31 -8.41 -9.40 -3.70
N ASN A 32 -7.40 -9.98 -4.32
CA ASN A 32 -7.61 -10.97 -5.39
C ASN A 32 -8.19 -12.32 -4.90
N LYS A 33 -8.06 -12.63 -3.60
CA LYS A 33 -8.58 -13.87 -3.01
C LYS A 33 -9.92 -13.68 -2.29
N SER A 34 -10.37 -12.44 -2.14
CA SER A 34 -11.62 -12.12 -1.44
C SER A 34 -12.82 -12.11 -2.38
N SER A 35 -13.99 -12.50 -1.87
CA SER A 35 -15.27 -12.33 -2.56
C SER A 35 -15.63 -10.85 -2.69
N ARG A 36 -16.57 -10.53 -3.58
CA ARG A 36 -17.11 -9.16 -3.69
C ARG A 36 -17.62 -8.64 -2.35
N LYS A 37 -18.43 -9.43 -1.65
CA LYS A 37 -18.98 -9.06 -0.33
C LYS A 37 -17.87 -8.78 0.68
N THR A 38 -16.84 -9.62 0.74
CA THR A 38 -15.69 -9.44 1.64
C THR A 38 -14.92 -8.15 1.32
N ARG A 39 -14.68 -7.84 0.03
CA ARG A 39 -14.00 -6.60 -0.38
C ARG A 39 -14.79 -5.37 0.05
N GLU A 40 -16.09 -5.34 -0.22
CA GLU A 40 -16.96 -4.22 0.18
C GLU A 40 -17.01 -4.06 1.70
N SER A 41 -17.21 -5.15 2.46
CA SER A 41 -17.23 -5.13 3.92
C SER A 41 -15.91 -4.60 4.49
N PHE A 42 -14.78 -5.07 3.96
CA PHE A 42 -13.45 -4.61 4.40
C PHE A 42 -13.26 -3.10 4.15
N LEU A 43 -13.52 -2.64 2.92
CA LEU A 43 -13.32 -1.23 2.58
C LEU A 43 -14.28 -0.31 3.35
N LYS A 44 -15.50 -0.77 3.63
CA LYS A 44 -16.47 -0.04 4.47
C LYS A 44 -16.02 0.01 5.93
N SER A 45 -15.46 -1.06 6.49
CA SER A 45 -15.01 -1.08 7.89
C SER A 45 -13.87 -0.10 8.18
N ILE A 46 -13.01 0.17 7.19
CA ILE A 46 -11.92 1.14 7.34
C ILE A 46 -12.30 2.57 6.96
N ASN A 47 -13.45 2.78 6.31
CA ASN A 47 -13.81 4.07 5.72
C ASN A 47 -14.14 5.17 6.74
N GLY A 48 -14.37 4.83 8.01
CA GLY A 48 -14.63 5.77 9.10
C GLY A 48 -13.38 6.39 9.75
N PHE A 49 -12.18 5.86 9.45
CA PHE A 49 -10.94 6.27 10.09
C PHE A 49 -10.22 7.39 9.33
N ASP A 50 -9.34 8.12 10.01
CA ASP A 50 -8.54 9.17 9.39
C ASP A 50 -7.23 8.61 8.82
N PHE A 51 -7.19 8.46 7.50
CA PHE A 51 -5.99 8.10 6.75
C PHE A 51 -6.02 8.71 5.35
N ARG A 52 -4.85 8.81 4.74
CA ARG A 52 -4.70 9.31 3.37
C ARG A 52 -4.09 8.23 2.48
N ILE A 53 -4.61 8.15 1.26
CA ILE A 53 -4.14 7.23 0.23
C ILE A 53 -3.34 8.03 -0.79
N ARG A 54 -2.11 7.59 -1.03
CA ARG A 54 -1.31 8.01 -2.17
C ARG A 54 -1.06 6.81 -3.06
N SER A 55 -1.33 6.96 -4.34
CA SER A 55 -1.19 5.87 -5.29
C SER A 55 -0.43 6.26 -6.55
N LEU A 56 0.38 5.34 -7.04
CA LEU A 56 1.08 5.42 -8.30
C LEU A 56 0.60 4.28 -9.20
N VAL A 57 -0.02 4.64 -10.31
CA VAL A 57 -0.50 3.69 -11.31
C VAL A 57 0.52 3.61 -12.44
N ILE A 58 1.06 2.40 -12.68
CA ILE A 58 2.10 2.19 -13.68
C ILE A 58 1.59 1.21 -14.74
N ASP A 59 1.51 1.67 -15.98
CA ASP A 59 1.39 0.77 -17.13
C ASP A 59 2.78 0.28 -17.52
N LYS A 60 3.06 -0.99 -17.31
CA LYS A 60 4.39 -1.56 -17.58
C LYS A 60 4.77 -1.50 -19.05
N ARG A 61 3.80 -1.39 -19.97
CA ARG A 61 4.05 -1.36 -21.42
C ARG A 61 4.79 -0.08 -21.84
N ILE A 62 4.59 1.02 -21.13
CA ILE A 62 5.22 2.32 -21.43
C ILE A 62 6.63 2.49 -20.84
N ILE A 63 7.08 1.54 -20.02
CA ILE A 63 8.41 1.61 -19.40
C ILE A 63 9.46 1.44 -20.50
N LYS A 64 10.34 2.44 -20.67
CA LYS A 64 11.42 2.39 -21.68
C LYS A 64 12.69 1.68 -21.18
N SER A 65 12.97 1.77 -19.88
CA SER A 65 14.19 1.19 -19.28
C SER A 65 14.14 -0.32 -19.23
N ASP A 66 15.08 -0.98 -19.90
CA ASP A 66 15.21 -2.45 -19.91
C ASP A 66 15.47 -3.01 -18.52
N ARG A 67 16.24 -2.30 -17.69
CA ARG A 67 16.45 -2.67 -16.30
C ARG A 67 15.14 -2.73 -15.51
N LEU A 68 14.27 -1.73 -15.66
CA LEU A 68 12.98 -1.70 -14.95
C LEU A 68 11.98 -2.72 -15.52
N LYS A 69 12.10 -3.11 -16.81
CA LYS A 69 11.29 -4.15 -17.40
C LYS A 69 11.67 -5.54 -16.88
N ASN A 70 12.97 -5.82 -16.82
CA ASN A 70 13.51 -7.17 -16.65
C ASN A 70 13.89 -7.47 -15.20
N ASP A 71 14.18 -6.46 -14.35
CA ASP A 71 14.50 -6.65 -12.93
C ASP A 71 13.36 -6.21 -12.04
N LYS A 72 12.62 -7.20 -11.52
CA LYS A 72 11.51 -7.01 -10.58
C LYS A 72 11.91 -6.20 -9.34
N ASN A 73 13.10 -6.43 -8.81
CA ASN A 73 13.59 -5.76 -7.61
C ASN A 73 13.91 -4.28 -7.87
N SER A 74 14.53 -3.98 -9.01
CA SER A 74 14.77 -2.61 -9.45
C SER A 74 13.47 -1.85 -9.70
N PHE A 75 12.50 -2.48 -10.38
CA PHE A 75 11.18 -1.90 -10.61
C PHE A 75 10.48 -1.57 -9.29
N TYR A 76 10.42 -2.54 -8.37
CA TYR A 76 9.80 -2.37 -7.07
C TYR A 76 10.44 -1.23 -6.27
N SER A 77 11.77 -1.22 -6.18
CA SER A 77 12.52 -0.19 -5.48
C SER A 77 12.28 1.21 -6.05
N TYR A 78 12.23 1.30 -7.37
CA TYR A 78 11.97 2.56 -8.07
C TYR A 78 10.54 3.07 -7.83
N ALA A 79 9.53 2.19 -7.93
CA ALA A 79 8.13 2.55 -7.71
C ALA A 79 7.90 3.06 -6.26
N ILE A 80 8.44 2.37 -5.26
CA ILE A 80 8.34 2.81 -3.85
C ILE A 80 9.08 4.14 -3.63
N LYS A 81 10.26 4.32 -4.23
CA LYS A 81 10.96 5.62 -4.17
C LYS A 81 10.09 6.74 -4.73
N LEU A 82 9.48 6.56 -5.90
CA LEU A 82 8.61 7.57 -6.52
C LEU A 82 7.42 7.93 -5.62
N LEU A 83 6.76 6.90 -5.07
CA LEU A 83 5.61 7.07 -4.19
C LEU A 83 5.93 7.92 -2.96
N LEU A 84 7.13 7.74 -2.39
CA LEU A 84 7.56 8.47 -1.20
C LEU A 84 8.18 9.84 -1.52
N LYS A 85 8.89 9.97 -2.65
CA LYS A 85 9.58 11.21 -3.03
C LYS A 85 8.61 12.33 -3.39
N ASN A 86 7.57 12.01 -4.14
CA ASN A 86 6.64 13.01 -4.70
C ASN A 86 5.51 13.37 -3.72
N SER A 87 5.81 13.38 -2.41
CA SER A 87 4.82 13.63 -1.37
C SER A 87 4.52 15.13 -1.12
N GLY A 88 5.07 16.03 -1.91
CA GLY A 88 4.90 17.46 -1.66
C GLY A 88 5.36 17.92 -0.27
N GLY A 89 6.18 17.11 0.42
CA GLY A 89 6.60 17.37 1.79
C GLY A 89 5.66 16.82 2.87
N SER A 90 4.55 16.20 2.52
CA SER A 90 3.58 15.64 3.48
C SER A 90 4.10 14.41 4.25
N ILE A 91 5.15 13.73 3.76
CA ILE A 91 5.78 12.61 4.44
C ILE A 91 7.10 13.06 5.06
N LEU A 92 7.12 13.22 6.38
CA LEU A 92 8.29 13.58 7.17
C LEU A 92 8.39 12.69 8.40
N ASN A 93 9.60 12.30 8.76
CA ASN A 93 9.89 11.45 9.92
C ASN A 93 9.01 10.19 10.01
N ALA A 94 8.66 9.62 8.86
CA ALA A 94 7.67 8.56 8.77
C ALA A 94 8.20 7.21 9.30
N LYS A 95 7.30 6.49 9.99
CA LYS A 95 7.45 5.06 10.30
C LYS A 95 6.82 4.27 9.15
N ILE A 96 7.62 3.64 8.30
CA ILE A 96 7.16 2.93 7.10
C ILE A 96 7.13 1.43 7.35
N ARG A 97 6.05 0.79 6.94
CA ARG A 97 5.91 -0.67 6.86
C ARG A 97 5.69 -1.06 5.41
N ILE A 98 6.43 -2.06 4.97
CA ILE A 98 6.40 -2.55 3.59
C ILE A 98 6.22 -4.06 3.64
N ASP A 99 5.41 -4.61 2.74
CA ASP A 99 5.24 -6.05 2.62
C ASP A 99 6.58 -6.75 2.40
N GLY A 100 6.85 -7.74 3.23
CA GLY A 100 8.13 -8.40 3.39
C GLY A 100 8.49 -9.39 2.28
N SER A 101 8.50 -8.95 1.02
CA SER A 101 8.99 -9.76 -0.10
C SER A 101 10.51 -9.68 -0.27
N GLY A 102 11.09 -10.72 -0.89
CA GLY A 102 12.52 -10.79 -1.21
C GLY A 102 13.41 -11.39 -0.13
N ASP A 103 14.62 -11.77 -0.54
CA ASP A 103 15.64 -12.34 0.32
C ASP A 103 16.31 -11.28 1.24
N ARG A 104 17.13 -11.73 2.17
CA ARG A 104 17.82 -10.87 3.15
C ARG A 104 18.72 -9.82 2.48
N VAL A 105 19.38 -10.18 1.38
CA VAL A 105 20.31 -9.29 0.66
C VAL A 105 19.53 -8.17 -0.01
N PHE A 106 18.46 -8.53 -0.73
CA PHE A 106 17.55 -7.56 -1.34
C PHE A 106 17.00 -6.60 -0.29
N ARG A 107 16.45 -7.11 0.82
CA ARG A 107 15.86 -6.28 1.89
C ARG A 107 16.84 -5.24 2.40
N ARG A 108 18.08 -5.62 2.69
CA ARG A 108 19.13 -4.70 3.15
C ARG A 108 19.45 -3.63 2.11
N ARG A 109 19.69 -4.03 0.86
CA ARG A 109 19.98 -3.11 -0.25
C ARG A 109 18.83 -2.14 -0.50
N PHE A 110 17.61 -2.62 -0.49
CA PHE A 110 16.40 -1.83 -0.69
C PHE A 110 16.24 -0.74 0.40
N LEU A 111 16.36 -1.10 1.67
CA LEU A 111 16.26 -0.14 2.77
C LEU A 111 17.37 0.93 2.72
N THR A 112 18.59 0.52 2.40
CA THR A 112 19.73 1.44 2.21
C THR A 112 19.47 2.39 1.04
N TYR A 113 18.99 1.87 -0.09
CA TYR A 113 18.62 2.64 -1.26
C TYR A 113 17.57 3.69 -0.95
N LEU A 114 16.45 3.30 -0.30
CA LEU A 114 15.38 4.23 0.04
C LEU A 114 15.88 5.36 0.94
N ARG A 115 16.65 5.04 1.99
CA ARG A 115 17.20 6.06 2.89
C ARG A 115 18.13 7.03 2.16
N LYS A 116 19.01 6.52 1.30
CA LYS A 116 19.93 7.34 0.50
C LYS A 116 19.20 8.25 -0.49
N GLN A 117 18.10 7.79 -1.07
CA GLN A 117 17.35 8.53 -2.09
C GLN A 117 16.37 9.57 -1.51
N LEU A 118 15.93 9.39 -0.28
CA LEU A 118 14.82 10.15 0.30
C LEU A 118 15.21 11.03 1.47
N ASN A 119 16.24 10.64 2.24
CA ASN A 119 16.73 11.43 3.35
C ASN A 119 17.91 12.32 2.90
N THR A 120 17.89 13.57 3.30
CA THR A 120 19.00 14.52 3.17
C THR A 120 19.44 15.02 4.54
N LYS A 121 20.51 15.82 4.61
CA LYS A 121 20.93 16.48 5.85
C LYS A 121 19.84 17.40 6.44
N GLN A 122 19.06 18.06 5.55
CA GLN A 122 18.03 19.03 5.94
C GLN A 122 16.64 18.41 6.10
N LYS A 123 16.37 17.27 5.42
CA LYS A 123 15.03 16.68 5.37
C LYS A 123 15.07 15.16 5.59
N LYS A 124 14.44 14.71 6.65
CA LYS A 124 14.30 13.29 6.95
C LYS A 124 12.88 12.81 6.61
N VAL A 125 12.75 12.12 5.50
CA VAL A 125 11.47 11.51 5.07
C VAL A 125 11.23 10.22 5.87
N ILE A 126 12.23 9.36 5.96
CA ILE A 126 12.14 8.06 6.61
C ILE A 126 12.80 8.11 7.98
N LYS A 127 12.02 8.03 9.06
CA LYS A 127 12.51 7.80 10.42
C LYS A 127 12.82 6.33 10.66
N ASN A 128 11.88 5.46 10.31
CA ASN A 128 12.00 4.02 10.44
C ASN A 128 11.32 3.33 9.25
N CYS A 129 11.95 2.30 8.71
CA CYS A 129 11.39 1.47 7.64
C CYS A 129 11.66 -0.01 7.94
N LYS A 130 10.61 -0.82 7.98
CA LYS A 130 10.68 -2.26 8.22
C LYS A 130 9.89 -3.00 7.15
N LEU A 131 10.44 -4.13 6.69
CA LEU A 131 9.68 -5.12 5.94
C LEU A 131 9.01 -6.04 6.96
N VAL A 132 7.70 -6.25 6.81
CA VAL A 132 6.88 -7.02 7.75
C VAL A 132 6.07 -8.07 7.00
N ASP A 133 5.72 -9.15 7.70
CA ASP A 133 4.86 -10.20 7.15
C ASP A 133 3.40 -9.71 7.14
N SER A 134 2.76 -9.78 5.98
CA SER A 134 1.37 -9.39 5.79
C SER A 134 0.38 -10.23 6.59
N LYS A 135 0.70 -11.50 6.88
CA LYS A 135 -0.17 -12.37 7.69
C LYS A 135 -0.43 -11.78 9.07
N ASN A 136 0.59 -11.18 9.67
CA ASN A 136 0.55 -10.65 11.03
C ASN A 136 0.39 -9.12 11.09
N ASN A 137 0.14 -8.47 9.93
CA ASN A 137 0.05 -7.02 9.88
C ASN A 137 -1.21 -6.53 9.16
N ALA A 138 -2.19 -6.11 9.94
CA ALA A 138 -3.49 -5.64 9.44
C ALA A 138 -3.35 -4.46 8.47
N LEU A 139 -2.36 -3.55 8.68
CA LEU A 139 -2.15 -2.41 7.78
C LEU A 139 -1.60 -2.83 6.42
N ILE A 140 -0.78 -3.86 6.34
CA ILE A 140 -0.32 -4.39 5.05
C ILE A 140 -1.50 -5.02 4.30
N GLN A 141 -2.39 -5.74 5.01
CA GLN A 141 -3.64 -6.23 4.43
C GLN A 141 -4.53 -5.09 3.94
N MET A 142 -4.63 -4.00 4.72
CA MET A 142 -5.35 -2.79 4.30
C MET A 142 -4.76 -2.21 3.00
N VAL A 143 -3.44 -2.11 2.91
CA VAL A 143 -2.77 -1.60 1.69
C VAL A 143 -3.04 -2.51 0.49
N ASP A 144 -3.03 -3.85 0.65
CA ASP A 144 -3.37 -4.79 -0.44
C ASP A 144 -4.81 -4.59 -0.91
N MET A 145 -5.76 -4.46 0.02
CA MET A 145 -7.17 -4.25 -0.31
C MET A 145 -7.41 -2.91 -1.03
N ILE A 146 -6.74 -1.84 -0.61
CA ILE A 146 -6.79 -0.53 -1.26
C ILE A 146 -6.11 -0.55 -2.64
N ALA A 147 -4.90 -1.09 -2.73
CA ALA A 147 -4.17 -1.20 -3.99
C ALA A 147 -4.92 -2.05 -5.01
N GLY A 148 -5.54 -3.15 -4.54
CA GLY A 148 -6.40 -3.99 -5.35
C GLY A 148 -7.64 -3.24 -5.85
N SER A 149 -8.26 -2.39 -5.03
CA SER A 149 -9.42 -1.57 -5.41
C SER A 149 -9.06 -0.56 -6.50
N ILE A 150 -7.90 0.10 -6.37
CA ILE A 150 -7.40 1.04 -7.38
C ILE A 150 -7.04 0.31 -8.67
N LYS A 151 -6.31 -0.81 -8.59
CA LYS A 151 -6.01 -1.63 -9.76
C LYS A 151 -7.28 -2.09 -10.48
N ARG A 152 -8.31 -2.53 -9.74
CA ARG A 152 -9.61 -2.94 -10.29
C ARG A 152 -10.30 -1.82 -11.05
N PHE A 153 -10.20 -0.59 -10.57
CA PHE A 153 -10.76 0.60 -11.23
C PHE A 153 -10.18 0.81 -12.64
N TYR A 154 -8.90 0.50 -12.84
CA TYR A 154 -8.24 0.60 -14.14
C TYR A 154 -8.39 -0.66 -15.02
N ASP A 155 -9.09 -1.68 -14.53
CA ASP A 155 -9.42 -2.89 -15.30
C ASP A 155 -10.82 -2.76 -15.89
N HIS A 156 -10.92 -2.14 -17.05
CA HIS A 156 -12.20 -1.89 -17.73
C HIS A 156 -12.90 -3.17 -18.22
N SER A 157 -12.24 -4.33 -18.17
CA SER A 157 -12.87 -5.62 -18.48
C SER A 157 -13.81 -6.12 -17.38
N LYS A 158 -13.82 -5.47 -16.21
CA LYS A 158 -14.59 -5.89 -15.03
C LYS A 158 -15.76 -4.97 -14.78
N THR A 159 -16.96 -5.57 -14.63
CA THR A 159 -18.20 -4.84 -14.35
C THR A 159 -18.24 -4.15 -12.98
N ASP A 160 -17.42 -4.62 -12.03
CA ASP A 160 -17.30 -4.07 -10.67
C ASP A 160 -16.12 -3.08 -10.51
N SER A 161 -15.56 -2.59 -11.64
CA SER A 161 -14.33 -1.80 -11.66
C SER A 161 -14.37 -0.54 -10.78
N SER A 162 -15.49 0.19 -10.73
CA SER A 162 -15.62 1.44 -9.98
C SER A 162 -16.05 1.26 -8.51
N ILE A 163 -16.68 0.14 -8.16
CA ILE A 163 -17.35 -0.05 -6.87
C ILE A 163 -16.41 0.16 -5.69
N TYR A 164 -15.29 -0.52 -5.70
CA TYR A 164 -14.38 -0.57 -4.56
C TYR A 164 -13.62 0.74 -4.34
N LYS A 165 -13.13 1.36 -5.41
CA LYS A 165 -12.43 2.64 -5.33
C LYS A 165 -13.36 3.74 -4.81
N ASN A 166 -14.63 3.72 -5.20
CA ASN A 166 -15.61 4.71 -4.75
C ASN A 166 -15.84 4.67 -3.24
N ILE A 167 -15.73 3.50 -2.59
CA ILE A 167 -15.86 3.39 -1.13
C ILE A 167 -14.76 4.19 -0.42
N VAL A 168 -13.54 4.17 -0.92
CA VAL A 168 -12.38 4.83 -0.29
C VAL A 168 -12.00 6.16 -0.95
N LYS A 169 -12.82 6.66 -1.88
CA LYS A 169 -12.51 7.85 -2.69
C LYS A 169 -12.15 9.07 -1.85
N LYS A 170 -12.85 9.29 -0.74
CA LYS A 170 -12.62 10.46 0.15
C LYS A 170 -11.22 10.48 0.78
N HIS A 171 -10.55 9.33 0.85
CA HIS A 171 -9.22 9.20 1.42
C HIS A 171 -8.10 9.34 0.38
N ILE A 172 -8.44 9.39 -0.93
CA ILE A 172 -7.43 9.53 -1.99
C ILE A 172 -6.96 10.98 -2.03
N ASP A 173 -5.79 11.19 -1.43
CA ASP A 173 -5.09 12.47 -1.35
C ASP A 173 -4.32 12.75 -2.67
N ASP A 174 -3.72 11.71 -3.25
CA ASP A 174 -2.93 11.81 -4.46
C ASP A 174 -2.94 10.50 -5.25
N GLU A 175 -3.28 10.59 -6.52
CA GLU A 175 -3.23 9.47 -7.46
C GLU A 175 -2.71 9.95 -8.81
N TRP A 176 -1.58 9.41 -9.23
CA TRP A 176 -1.02 9.76 -10.54
C TRP A 176 -0.64 8.55 -11.37
N LYS A 177 -0.67 8.75 -12.69
CA LYS A 177 -0.21 7.76 -13.66
C LYS A 177 1.25 8.05 -14.02
N PHE A 178 2.08 7.03 -13.95
CA PHE A 178 3.45 7.08 -14.46
C PHE A 178 3.37 7.25 -15.99
N ARG A 179 4.07 8.27 -16.50
CA ARG A 179 4.17 8.59 -17.93
C ARG A 179 5.61 8.43 -18.41
#